data_4f7297e8541786c3e27f8a2b1f443ed9
#
_entry.id   4f7297e8541786c3e27f8a2b1f443ed9
#
_cell.length_a   1.000
_cell.length_b   1.000
_cell.length_c   1.000
_cell.angle_alpha   90.00
_cell.angle_beta   90.00
_cell.angle_gamma   90.00
#
_symmetry.space_group_name_H-M   'P 1'
#
loop_
_entity.id
_entity.type
_entity.pdbx_description
1 polymer ?
#
loop_
_entity_poly.entity_id
_entity_poly.type
_entity_poly.pdbx_seq_one_letter_code
_entity_poly.pdbx_strand_id
1 'polypeptide(L)'
;MRDTGLDTYLADINEVPLLTAEQEIELSTRVQKGDLAAREHMIRANLRLVVSIAKNYVNRGLAFLDLIEEGNIGLMKAVEKFDPKAGCRFSTYATWWIKQGIRRALINTVKTVRVPSYMTEIVARWKATSMELAYRLGRPATTAEIAEELDLPEHNWNVVRETVQASMQPTFSMNEDSSSVFTESLEDQRTRSPEEELLASTELQRLRELLEVLDTRESRILKMRYGLTGGEPMTLKAIGKKFGLTRERVRQMEQQALAKLCSIMSREFGEEIDVERIHRGRKRPVAAD
;
A
#
# COMPACT_ATOMS: atom_id res chain seq x y z
N MET A 1 -31.97 -15.21 -1.60
CA MET A 1 -31.86 -15.93 -2.89
C MET A 1 -31.05 -17.19 -2.64
N ARG A 2 -31.57 -18.37 -2.97
CA ARG A 2 -30.78 -19.60 -2.93
C ARG A 2 -29.76 -19.52 -4.07
N ASP A 3 -28.53 -19.82 -3.76
CA ASP A 3 -27.43 -19.80 -4.72
C ASP A 3 -27.57 -21.04 -5.62
N THR A 4 -28.38 -20.91 -6.69
CA THR A 4 -28.68 -22.01 -7.63
C THR A 4 -27.40 -22.64 -8.19
N GLY A 5 -26.31 -21.87 -8.34
CA GLY A 5 -25.00 -22.36 -8.78
C GLY A 5 -24.33 -23.31 -7.79
N LEU A 6 -24.42 -23.03 -6.47
CA LEU A 6 -23.89 -23.90 -5.44
C LEU A 6 -24.67 -25.22 -5.32
N ASP A 7 -26.00 -25.15 -5.39
CA ASP A 7 -26.84 -26.34 -5.30
C ASP A 7 -26.58 -27.30 -6.48
N THR A 8 -26.41 -26.77 -7.71
CA THR A 8 -26.02 -27.55 -8.90
C THR A 8 -24.65 -28.17 -8.73
N TYR A 9 -23.65 -27.41 -8.32
CA TYR A 9 -22.30 -27.93 -8.06
C TYR A 9 -22.27 -29.04 -7.03
N LEU A 10 -23.03 -28.89 -5.92
CA LEU A 10 -23.12 -29.92 -4.89
C LEU A 10 -23.81 -31.19 -5.38
N ALA A 11 -24.78 -31.10 -6.30
CA ALA A 11 -25.38 -32.25 -6.95
C ALA A 11 -24.36 -33.00 -7.82
N ASP A 12 -23.62 -32.26 -8.67
CA ASP A 12 -22.65 -32.84 -9.62
C ASP A 12 -21.53 -33.60 -8.89
N ILE A 13 -20.99 -33.05 -7.79
CA ILE A 13 -19.90 -33.71 -7.04
C ILE A 13 -20.36 -34.95 -6.29
N ASN A 14 -21.65 -35.12 -6.06
CA ASN A 14 -22.22 -36.32 -5.37
C ASN A 14 -22.42 -37.50 -6.33
N GLU A 15 -22.35 -37.28 -7.65
CA GLU A 15 -22.48 -38.38 -8.63
C GLU A 15 -21.30 -39.35 -8.59
N VAL A 16 -20.10 -38.86 -8.22
CA VAL A 16 -18.89 -39.69 -8.20
C VAL A 16 -18.73 -40.35 -6.83
N PRO A 17 -18.60 -41.69 -6.79
CA PRO A 17 -18.42 -42.41 -5.54
C PRO A 17 -17.07 -42.15 -4.89
N LEU A 18 -17.02 -42.32 -3.56
CA LEU A 18 -15.76 -42.20 -2.82
C LEU A 18 -14.81 -43.35 -3.14
N LEU A 19 -13.51 -43.05 -3.19
CA LEU A 19 -12.46 -44.03 -3.49
C LEU A 19 -12.11 -44.88 -2.24
N THR A 20 -11.83 -46.15 -2.47
CA THR A 20 -11.18 -47.02 -1.47
C THR A 20 -9.68 -46.77 -1.44
N ALA A 21 -8.99 -47.19 -0.37
CA ALA A 21 -7.53 -47.01 -0.25
C ALA A 21 -6.76 -47.70 -1.39
N GLU A 22 -7.25 -48.84 -1.87
CA GLU A 22 -6.66 -49.56 -2.99
C GLU A 22 -6.81 -48.80 -4.31
N GLN A 23 -7.99 -48.20 -4.54
CA GLN A 23 -8.24 -47.35 -5.72
C GLN A 23 -7.44 -46.08 -5.67
N GLU A 24 -7.22 -45.46 -4.50
CA GLU A 24 -6.33 -44.29 -4.36
C GLU A 24 -4.91 -44.64 -4.81
N ILE A 25 -4.38 -45.80 -4.44
CA ILE A 25 -3.05 -46.29 -4.81
C ILE A 25 -2.96 -46.58 -6.33
N GLU A 26 -3.95 -47.29 -6.87
CA GLU A 26 -3.99 -47.60 -8.31
C GLU A 26 -4.05 -46.35 -9.15
N LEU A 27 -5.00 -45.43 -8.87
CA LEU A 27 -5.15 -44.18 -9.60
C LEU A 27 -3.91 -43.30 -9.48
N SER A 28 -3.32 -43.17 -8.29
CA SER A 28 -2.12 -42.36 -8.12
C SER A 28 -0.92 -42.91 -8.92
N THR A 29 -0.80 -44.23 -9.02
CA THR A 29 0.25 -44.85 -9.83
C THR A 29 0.04 -44.59 -11.33
N ARG A 30 -1.20 -44.53 -11.80
CA ARG A 30 -1.56 -44.15 -13.17
C ARG A 30 -1.31 -42.67 -13.42
N VAL A 31 -1.66 -41.78 -12.46
CA VAL A 31 -1.38 -40.34 -12.53
C VAL A 31 0.12 -40.08 -12.66
N GLN A 32 0.96 -40.77 -11.89
CA GLN A 32 2.44 -40.65 -12.01
C GLN A 32 2.98 -41.06 -13.39
N LYS A 33 2.24 -41.95 -14.13
CA LYS A 33 2.55 -42.32 -15.50
C LYS A 33 1.99 -41.35 -16.55
N GLY A 34 1.31 -40.28 -16.12
CA GLY A 34 0.76 -39.25 -17.00
C GLY A 34 -0.65 -39.54 -17.52
N ASP A 35 -1.40 -40.46 -16.90
CA ASP A 35 -2.79 -40.75 -17.28
C ASP A 35 -3.72 -39.64 -16.85
N LEU A 36 -4.22 -38.83 -17.80
CA LEU A 36 -5.11 -37.72 -17.58
C LEU A 36 -6.49 -38.16 -17.10
N ALA A 37 -7.01 -39.30 -17.55
CA ALA A 37 -8.30 -39.82 -17.14
C ALA A 37 -8.25 -40.26 -15.67
N ALA A 38 -7.18 -40.90 -15.22
CA ALA A 38 -6.98 -41.26 -13.81
C ALA A 38 -6.83 -40.01 -12.94
N ARG A 39 -6.15 -38.96 -13.42
CA ARG A 39 -6.03 -37.66 -12.72
C ARG A 39 -7.39 -37.01 -12.54
N GLU A 40 -8.18 -36.93 -13.59
CA GLU A 40 -9.54 -36.36 -13.52
C GLU A 40 -10.43 -37.14 -12.54
N HIS A 41 -10.44 -38.46 -12.62
CA HIS A 41 -11.23 -39.30 -11.73
C HIS A 41 -10.83 -39.11 -10.25
N MET A 42 -9.53 -39.04 -9.96
CA MET A 42 -9.01 -38.82 -8.62
C MET A 42 -9.40 -37.46 -8.08
N ILE A 43 -9.40 -36.39 -8.90
CA ILE A 43 -9.86 -35.06 -8.53
C ILE A 43 -11.35 -35.09 -8.23
N ARG A 44 -12.20 -35.57 -9.17
CA ARG A 44 -13.65 -35.55 -9.05
C ARG A 44 -14.14 -36.29 -7.80
N ALA A 45 -13.56 -37.45 -7.50
CA ALA A 45 -13.92 -38.25 -6.32
C ALA A 45 -13.60 -37.54 -4.98
N ASN A 46 -12.72 -36.55 -4.98
CA ASN A 46 -12.29 -35.84 -3.76
C ASN A 46 -12.80 -34.39 -3.66
N LEU A 47 -13.64 -33.89 -4.58
CA LEU A 47 -14.20 -32.54 -4.50
C LEU A 47 -15.04 -32.32 -3.22
N ARG A 48 -15.71 -33.34 -2.73
CA ARG A 48 -16.48 -33.31 -1.46
C ARG A 48 -15.57 -32.99 -0.25
N LEU A 49 -14.32 -33.46 -0.26
CA LEU A 49 -13.34 -33.14 0.78
C LEU A 49 -13.02 -31.64 0.77
N VAL A 50 -12.86 -31.03 -0.42
CA VAL A 50 -12.64 -29.59 -0.55
C VAL A 50 -13.76 -28.79 0.07
N VAL A 51 -15.02 -29.12 -0.25
CA VAL A 51 -16.21 -28.45 0.30
C VAL A 51 -16.23 -28.53 1.83
N SER A 52 -15.93 -29.71 2.40
CA SER A 52 -15.90 -29.89 3.85
C SER A 52 -14.84 -29.04 4.55
N ILE A 53 -13.69 -28.86 3.92
CA ILE A 53 -12.60 -28.02 4.44
C ILE A 53 -12.93 -26.52 4.25
N ALA A 54 -13.44 -26.13 3.08
CA ALA A 54 -13.79 -24.74 2.76
C ALA A 54 -14.84 -24.16 3.73
N LYS A 55 -15.78 -24.98 4.22
CA LYS A 55 -16.77 -24.59 5.24
C LYS A 55 -16.14 -23.96 6.50
N ASN A 56 -14.94 -24.36 6.89
CA ASN A 56 -14.25 -23.82 8.06
C ASN A 56 -13.64 -22.43 7.82
N TYR A 57 -13.66 -21.95 6.57
CA TYR A 57 -13.10 -20.66 6.16
C TYR A 57 -14.16 -19.66 5.71
N VAL A 58 -15.43 -19.99 5.81
CA VAL A 58 -16.56 -19.09 5.52
C VAL A 58 -16.51 -17.87 6.44
N ASN A 59 -16.99 -16.72 5.97
CA ASN A 59 -17.01 -15.43 6.67
C ASN A 59 -15.61 -14.83 6.94
N ARG A 60 -14.61 -15.18 6.14
CA ARG A 60 -13.25 -14.63 6.24
C ARG A 60 -12.91 -13.64 5.12
N GLY A 61 -13.92 -13.18 4.37
CA GLY A 61 -13.76 -12.15 3.35
C GLY A 61 -13.76 -12.64 1.90
N LEU A 62 -13.87 -13.97 1.66
CA LEU A 62 -14.12 -14.55 0.33
C LEU A 62 -15.49 -15.22 0.30
N ALA A 63 -16.13 -15.21 -0.87
CA ALA A 63 -17.36 -15.98 -1.10
C ALA A 63 -17.09 -17.49 -0.98
N PHE A 64 -18.11 -18.24 -0.60
CA PHE A 64 -17.93 -19.68 -0.37
C PHE A 64 -17.53 -20.45 -1.64
N LEU A 65 -18.05 -20.07 -2.80
CA LEU A 65 -17.66 -20.62 -4.09
C LEU A 65 -16.19 -20.36 -4.40
N ASP A 66 -15.69 -19.15 -4.17
CA ASP A 66 -14.29 -18.81 -4.39
C ASP A 66 -13.35 -19.62 -3.48
N LEU A 67 -13.78 -19.87 -2.22
CA LEU A 67 -13.04 -20.75 -1.30
C LEU A 67 -12.96 -22.18 -1.79
N ILE A 68 -14.02 -22.69 -2.42
CA ILE A 68 -14.06 -24.01 -3.03
C ILE A 68 -13.10 -24.06 -4.22
N GLU A 69 -13.15 -23.07 -5.12
CA GLU A 69 -12.28 -23.04 -6.30
C GLU A 69 -10.79 -22.98 -5.94
N GLU A 70 -10.42 -22.13 -4.98
CA GLU A 70 -9.04 -22.07 -4.48
C GLU A 70 -8.61 -23.38 -3.78
N GLY A 71 -9.57 -24.02 -3.10
CA GLY A 71 -9.37 -25.36 -2.54
C GLY A 71 -9.19 -26.42 -3.62
N ASN A 72 -9.95 -26.35 -4.73
CA ASN A 72 -9.82 -27.24 -5.88
C ASN A 72 -8.44 -27.13 -6.55
N ILE A 73 -7.90 -25.91 -6.67
CA ILE A 73 -6.52 -25.67 -7.12
C ILE A 73 -5.51 -26.35 -6.19
N GLY A 74 -5.74 -26.30 -4.88
CA GLY A 74 -4.96 -27.01 -3.89
C GLY A 74 -5.05 -28.54 -4.05
N LEU A 75 -6.26 -29.07 -4.26
CA LEU A 75 -6.50 -30.50 -4.51
C LEU A 75 -5.78 -30.99 -5.76
N MET A 76 -5.83 -30.25 -6.88
CA MET A 76 -5.12 -30.60 -8.09
C MET A 76 -3.61 -30.79 -7.86
N LYS A 77 -2.99 -29.87 -7.10
CA LYS A 77 -1.58 -29.98 -6.70
C LYS A 77 -1.30 -31.18 -5.81
N ALA A 78 -2.25 -31.52 -4.93
CA ALA A 78 -2.13 -32.71 -4.10
C ALA A 78 -2.14 -33.99 -4.93
N VAL A 79 -3.03 -34.07 -5.93
CA VAL A 79 -3.11 -35.24 -6.83
C VAL A 79 -1.84 -35.45 -7.62
N GLU A 80 -1.22 -34.38 -8.09
CA GLU A 80 0.06 -34.45 -8.87
C GLU A 80 1.26 -34.88 -8.01
N LYS A 81 1.26 -34.52 -6.72
CA LYS A 81 2.40 -34.73 -5.82
C LYS A 81 2.25 -35.88 -4.85
N PHE A 82 1.11 -36.57 -4.86
CA PHE A 82 0.84 -37.66 -3.94
C PHE A 82 1.71 -38.89 -4.26
N ASP A 83 2.41 -39.38 -3.22
CA ASP A 83 3.15 -40.64 -3.30
C ASP A 83 2.39 -41.75 -2.53
N PRO A 84 1.87 -42.76 -3.24
CA PRO A 84 1.15 -43.87 -2.60
C PRO A 84 2.06 -44.73 -1.69
N LYS A 85 3.37 -44.66 -1.86
CA LYS A 85 4.34 -45.42 -1.03
C LYS A 85 4.52 -44.84 0.37
N ALA A 86 4.08 -43.59 0.61
CA ALA A 86 4.21 -42.93 1.90
C ALA A 86 3.32 -43.53 3.02
N GLY A 87 2.48 -44.50 2.72
CA GLY A 87 1.66 -45.22 3.72
C GLY A 87 0.53 -44.42 4.36
N CYS A 88 0.19 -43.23 3.85
CA CYS A 88 -0.88 -42.40 4.34
C CYS A 88 -2.06 -42.34 3.35
N ARG A 89 -3.27 -42.09 3.87
CA ARG A 89 -4.46 -41.86 3.02
C ARG A 89 -4.31 -40.56 2.23
N PHE A 90 -4.81 -40.56 1.00
CA PHE A 90 -4.82 -39.36 0.16
C PHE A 90 -5.49 -38.16 0.84
N SER A 91 -6.61 -38.37 1.51
CA SER A 91 -7.33 -37.30 2.21
C SER A 91 -6.47 -36.57 3.25
N THR A 92 -5.59 -37.29 3.96
CA THR A 92 -4.67 -36.70 4.95
C THR A 92 -3.66 -35.77 4.27
N TYR A 93 -3.07 -36.20 3.17
CA TYR A 93 -2.13 -35.42 2.39
C TYR A 93 -2.80 -34.23 1.67
N ALA A 94 -3.93 -34.45 1.01
CA ALA A 94 -4.67 -33.44 0.28
C ALA A 94 -5.18 -32.31 1.20
N THR A 95 -5.57 -32.62 2.44
CA THR A 95 -6.03 -31.64 3.42
C THR A 95 -5.01 -30.51 3.64
N TRP A 96 -3.73 -30.83 3.65
CA TRP A 96 -2.67 -29.81 3.79
C TRP A 96 -2.64 -28.87 2.59
N TRP A 97 -2.65 -29.41 1.36
CA TRP A 97 -2.63 -28.62 0.12
C TRP A 97 -3.88 -27.77 -0.07
N ILE A 98 -5.05 -28.32 0.24
CA ILE A 98 -6.32 -27.60 0.18
C ILE A 98 -6.31 -26.43 1.16
N LYS A 99 -5.94 -26.65 2.42
CA LYS A 99 -5.80 -25.58 3.43
C LYS A 99 -4.78 -24.54 3.01
N GLN A 100 -3.67 -24.93 2.41
CA GLN A 100 -2.63 -24.04 1.92
C GLN A 100 -3.12 -23.16 0.76
N GLY A 101 -3.87 -23.74 -0.20
CA GLY A 101 -4.51 -23.01 -1.29
C GLY A 101 -5.45 -21.92 -0.75
N ILE A 102 -6.42 -22.32 0.08
CA ILE A 102 -7.40 -21.42 0.67
C ILE A 102 -6.74 -20.31 1.50
N ARG A 103 -5.77 -20.63 2.37
CA ARG A 103 -5.06 -19.63 3.18
C ARG A 103 -4.30 -18.63 2.31
N ARG A 104 -3.65 -19.11 1.26
CA ARG A 104 -2.91 -18.25 0.33
C ARG A 104 -3.83 -17.31 -0.43
N ALA A 105 -4.98 -17.79 -0.86
CA ALA A 105 -6.00 -16.97 -1.50
C ALA A 105 -6.52 -15.87 -0.55
N LEU A 106 -6.89 -16.25 0.69
CA LEU A 106 -7.34 -15.28 1.71
C LEU A 106 -6.31 -14.17 1.96
N ILE A 107 -5.02 -14.51 2.05
CA ILE A 107 -3.95 -13.51 2.27
C ILE A 107 -3.80 -12.57 1.07
N ASN A 108 -3.95 -13.08 -0.16
CA ASN A 108 -3.67 -12.32 -1.36
C ASN A 108 -4.85 -11.46 -1.85
N THR A 109 -6.11 -11.87 -1.59
CA THR A 109 -7.29 -11.30 -2.25
C THR A 109 -8.27 -10.58 -1.32
N VAL A 110 -8.32 -10.93 -0.02
CA VAL A 110 -9.31 -10.35 0.88
C VAL A 110 -9.10 -8.87 1.15
N LYS A 111 -7.84 -8.43 1.20
CA LYS A 111 -7.54 -7.03 1.50
C LYS A 111 -7.43 -6.20 0.23
N THR A 112 -8.07 -5.02 0.23
CA THR A 112 -7.99 -4.02 -0.86
C THR A 112 -6.55 -3.58 -1.11
N VAL A 113 -5.76 -3.38 -0.06
CA VAL A 113 -4.32 -3.16 -0.16
C VAL A 113 -3.60 -4.45 0.18
N ARG A 114 -2.91 -5.02 -0.80
CA ARG A 114 -2.18 -6.28 -0.62
C ARG A 114 -1.06 -6.13 0.41
N VAL A 115 -1.07 -7.01 1.40
CA VAL A 115 -0.01 -7.12 2.41
C VAL A 115 0.82 -8.37 2.15
N PRO A 116 2.16 -8.32 2.17
CA PRO A 116 3.02 -9.49 2.04
C PRO A 116 2.70 -10.56 3.10
N SER A 117 2.83 -11.84 2.73
CA SER A 117 2.45 -12.96 3.61
C SER A 117 3.20 -12.98 4.94
N TYR A 118 4.51 -12.66 4.94
CA TYR A 118 5.29 -12.58 6.17
C TYR A 118 4.79 -11.49 7.12
N MET A 119 4.36 -10.34 6.57
CA MET A 119 3.81 -9.25 7.37
C MET A 119 2.44 -9.62 7.97
N THR A 120 1.63 -10.38 7.22
CA THR A 120 0.34 -10.90 7.74
C THR A 120 0.54 -11.80 8.95
N GLU A 121 1.60 -12.60 8.96
CA GLU A 121 1.96 -13.45 10.10
C GLU A 121 2.42 -12.60 11.31
N ILE A 122 3.23 -11.57 11.08
CA ILE A 122 3.66 -10.63 12.12
C ILE A 122 2.44 -9.90 12.71
N VAL A 123 1.52 -9.42 11.87
CA VAL A 123 0.28 -8.75 12.31
C VAL A 123 -0.59 -9.71 13.15
N ALA A 124 -0.68 -10.98 12.76
CA ALA A 124 -1.44 -11.97 13.54
C ALA A 124 -0.81 -12.22 14.91
N ARG A 125 0.51 -12.39 14.97
CA ARG A 125 1.26 -12.52 16.24
C ARG A 125 1.13 -11.26 17.09
N TRP A 126 1.27 -10.08 16.50
CA TRP A 126 1.08 -8.80 17.19
C TRP A 126 -0.27 -8.69 17.89
N LYS A 127 -1.36 -9.06 17.18
CA LYS A 127 -2.71 -9.05 17.76
C LYS A 127 -2.84 -10.02 18.94
N ALA A 128 -2.31 -11.22 18.79
CA ALA A 128 -2.36 -12.23 19.86
C ALA A 128 -1.59 -11.77 21.10
N THR A 129 -0.34 -11.28 20.91
CA THR A 129 0.50 -10.76 22.01
C THR A 129 -0.10 -9.52 22.64
N SER A 130 -0.70 -8.63 21.86
CA SER A 130 -1.40 -7.43 22.39
C SER A 130 -2.55 -7.81 23.31
N MET A 131 -3.34 -8.83 22.96
CA MET A 131 -4.43 -9.32 23.80
C MET A 131 -3.91 -9.98 25.08
N GLU A 132 -2.85 -10.79 24.98
CA GLU A 132 -2.22 -11.45 26.11
C GLU A 132 -1.60 -10.45 27.10
N LEU A 133 -0.86 -9.46 26.59
CA LEU A 133 -0.29 -8.40 27.42
C LEU A 133 -1.37 -7.54 28.06
N ALA A 134 -2.42 -7.20 27.35
CA ALA A 134 -3.54 -6.45 27.92
C ALA A 134 -4.22 -7.21 29.07
N TYR A 135 -4.35 -8.53 28.95
CA TYR A 135 -4.85 -9.37 30.04
C TYR A 135 -3.90 -9.41 31.24
N ARG A 136 -2.57 -9.55 31.00
CA ARG A 136 -1.55 -9.57 32.08
C ARG A 136 -1.43 -8.23 32.81
N LEU A 137 -1.47 -7.12 32.07
CA LEU A 137 -1.24 -5.77 32.60
C LEU A 137 -2.50 -5.07 33.13
N GLY A 138 -3.69 -5.61 32.81
CA GLY A 138 -4.97 -4.95 33.13
C GLY A 138 -5.21 -3.63 32.39
N ARG A 139 -4.38 -3.30 31.38
CA ARG A 139 -4.46 -2.12 30.53
C ARG A 139 -4.04 -2.46 29.09
N PRO A 140 -4.41 -1.63 28.10
CA PRO A 140 -3.87 -1.78 26.75
C PRO A 140 -2.33 -1.73 26.77
N ALA A 141 -1.69 -2.67 26.08
CA ALA A 141 -0.24 -2.69 25.96
C ALA A 141 0.24 -1.60 24.99
N THR A 142 1.38 -1.00 25.28
CA THR A 142 2.02 -0.03 24.38
C THR A 142 2.69 -0.75 23.21
N THR A 143 2.93 0.00 22.11
CA THR A 143 3.61 -0.56 20.92
C THR A 143 5.01 -1.08 21.24
N ALA A 144 5.72 -0.42 22.16
CA ALA A 144 7.05 -0.82 22.59
C ALA A 144 7.02 -2.16 23.36
N GLU A 145 6.10 -2.31 24.32
CA GLU A 145 5.94 -3.54 25.11
C GLU A 145 5.59 -4.75 24.19
N ILE A 146 4.75 -4.55 23.19
CA ILE A 146 4.40 -5.62 22.24
C ILE A 146 5.58 -5.97 21.35
N ALA A 147 6.33 -4.97 20.87
CA ALA A 147 7.47 -5.18 20.01
C ALA A 147 8.63 -5.87 20.74
N GLU A 148 8.85 -5.55 22.02
CA GLU A 148 9.82 -6.19 22.90
C GLU A 148 9.47 -7.67 23.15
N GLU A 149 8.22 -7.98 23.47
CA GLU A 149 7.74 -9.37 23.67
C GLU A 149 7.85 -10.22 22.38
N LEU A 150 7.75 -9.59 21.20
CA LEU A 150 7.88 -10.25 19.90
C LEU A 150 9.33 -10.29 19.37
N ASP A 151 10.28 -9.75 20.11
CA ASP A 151 11.70 -9.64 19.71
C ASP A 151 11.89 -8.99 18.33
N LEU A 152 11.12 -7.90 18.07
CA LEU A 152 11.18 -7.20 16.81
C LEU A 152 12.26 -6.11 16.83
N PRO A 153 13.07 -5.97 15.75
CA PRO A 153 14.05 -4.90 15.65
C PRO A 153 13.38 -3.51 15.62
N GLU A 154 13.95 -2.53 16.33
CA GLU A 154 13.39 -1.17 16.48
C GLU A 154 13.04 -0.50 15.16
N HIS A 155 13.86 -0.67 14.10
CA HIS A 155 13.62 -0.06 12.79
C HIS A 155 12.35 -0.56 12.10
N ASN A 156 11.81 -1.72 12.48
CA ASN A 156 10.59 -2.30 11.93
C ASN A 156 9.32 -1.88 12.69
N TRP A 157 9.42 -1.29 13.88
CA TRP A 157 8.28 -0.98 14.73
C TRP A 157 7.25 -0.06 14.05
N ASN A 158 7.73 0.99 13.40
CA ASN A 158 6.85 1.94 12.70
C ASN A 158 6.10 1.27 11.54
N VAL A 159 6.80 0.48 10.72
CA VAL A 159 6.20 -0.23 9.57
C VAL A 159 5.15 -1.25 10.04
N VAL A 160 5.46 -2.00 11.12
CA VAL A 160 4.50 -2.97 11.69
C VAL A 160 3.30 -2.24 12.26
N ARG A 161 3.50 -1.14 13.01
CA ARG A 161 2.42 -0.34 13.59
C ARG A 161 1.49 0.22 12.49
N GLU A 162 2.05 0.82 11.45
CA GLU A 162 1.28 1.35 10.32
C GLU A 162 0.50 0.26 9.60
N THR A 163 1.13 -0.91 9.38
CA THR A 163 0.46 -2.07 8.77
C THR A 163 -0.66 -2.61 9.65
N VAL A 164 -0.48 -2.66 10.97
CA VAL A 164 -1.50 -3.07 11.93
C VAL A 164 -2.67 -2.08 11.90
N GLN A 165 -2.39 -0.77 11.96
CA GLN A 165 -3.42 0.26 11.87
C GLN A 165 -4.19 0.18 10.56
N ALA A 166 -3.52 0.11 9.41
CA ALA A 166 -4.15 -0.06 8.11
C ALA A 166 -4.99 -1.34 8.02
N SER A 167 -4.56 -2.43 8.69
CA SER A 167 -5.30 -3.69 8.69
C SER A 167 -6.50 -3.72 9.64
N MET A 168 -6.56 -2.77 10.59
CA MET A 168 -7.65 -2.63 11.54
C MET A 168 -8.69 -1.59 11.13
N GLN A 169 -8.34 -0.70 10.19
CA GLN A 169 -9.32 0.25 9.67
C GLN A 169 -10.46 -0.52 9.01
N PRO A 170 -11.71 -0.28 9.44
CA PRO A 170 -12.86 -0.92 8.81
C PRO A 170 -12.89 -0.46 7.35
N THR A 171 -12.80 -1.41 6.42
CA THR A 171 -13.20 -1.17 5.04
C THR A 171 -14.70 -0.97 5.08
N PHE A 172 -15.15 0.26 5.04
CA PHE A 172 -16.58 0.55 4.97
C PHE A 172 -17.11 -0.09 3.68
N SER A 173 -17.99 -1.08 3.82
CA SER A 173 -18.81 -1.48 2.69
C SER A 173 -19.71 -0.29 2.39
N MET A 174 -19.64 0.20 1.16
CA MET A 174 -20.53 1.23 0.66
C MET A 174 -21.96 0.67 0.58
N ASN A 175 -22.66 0.63 1.69
CA ASN A 175 -24.12 0.58 1.65
C ASN A 175 -24.56 1.98 1.21
N GLU A 176 -25.35 2.05 0.14
CA GLU A 176 -25.72 3.26 -0.59
C GLU A 176 -26.23 4.41 0.30
N ASP A 177 -26.78 4.12 1.47
CA ASP A 177 -27.31 5.12 2.41
C ASP A 177 -26.30 5.71 3.39
N SER A 178 -25.12 5.10 3.57
CA SER A 178 -24.12 5.55 4.56
C SER A 178 -22.83 6.10 3.93
N SER A 179 -22.65 5.91 2.62
CA SER A 179 -21.39 6.25 1.94
C SER A 179 -21.26 7.74 1.63
N SER A 180 -22.37 8.45 1.45
CA SER A 180 -22.37 9.88 1.14
C SER A 180 -21.77 10.72 2.28
N VAL A 181 -22.12 10.41 3.53
CA VAL A 181 -21.70 11.19 4.71
C VAL A 181 -20.20 11.12 4.96
N PHE A 182 -19.55 9.98 4.64
CA PHE A 182 -18.11 9.81 4.91
C PHE A 182 -17.22 10.35 3.78
N THR A 183 -17.66 10.22 2.53
CA THR A 183 -16.94 10.77 1.37
C THR A 183 -17.05 12.30 1.32
N GLU A 184 -18.16 12.84 1.75
CA GLU A 184 -18.40 14.30 1.84
C GLU A 184 -17.59 14.97 2.97
N SER A 185 -17.15 14.22 3.98
CA SER A 185 -16.33 14.75 5.09
C SER A 185 -14.82 14.65 4.88
N LEU A 186 -14.37 14.01 3.79
CA LEU A 186 -12.94 13.95 3.46
C LEU A 186 -12.51 15.23 2.74
N GLU A 187 -11.67 16.03 3.40
CA GLU A 187 -11.05 17.21 2.82
C GLU A 187 -10.14 16.84 1.65
N ASP A 188 -10.34 17.49 0.50
CA ASP A 188 -9.44 17.36 -0.64
C ASP A 188 -8.17 18.19 -0.41
N GLN A 189 -7.11 17.55 0.07
CA GLN A 189 -5.80 18.18 0.30
C GLN A 189 -5.03 18.49 -1.01
N ARG A 190 -5.52 18.09 -2.16
CA ARG A 190 -4.82 18.33 -3.45
C ARG A 190 -5.30 19.60 -4.13
N THR A 191 -6.55 19.96 -3.96
CA THR A 191 -7.11 21.18 -4.51
C THR A 191 -6.91 22.31 -3.51
N ARG A 192 -6.23 23.38 -3.93
CA ARG A 192 -6.05 24.58 -3.11
C ARG A 192 -7.38 25.26 -2.87
N SER A 193 -7.57 25.80 -1.67
CA SER A 193 -8.78 26.58 -1.40
C SER A 193 -8.80 27.85 -2.28
N PRO A 194 -9.99 28.37 -2.65
CA PRO A 194 -10.07 29.63 -3.39
C PRO A 194 -9.36 30.80 -2.71
N GLU A 195 -9.33 30.80 -1.37
CA GLU A 195 -8.61 31.79 -0.56
C GLU A 195 -7.09 31.69 -0.74
N GLU A 196 -6.54 30.46 -0.72
CA GLU A 196 -5.11 30.24 -0.95
C GLU A 196 -4.70 30.62 -2.38
N GLU A 197 -5.55 30.36 -3.37
CA GLU A 197 -5.30 30.72 -4.74
C GLU A 197 -5.33 32.24 -4.94
N LEU A 198 -6.28 32.92 -4.30
CA LEU A 198 -6.36 34.38 -4.30
C LEU A 198 -5.13 35.00 -3.62
N LEU A 199 -4.75 34.52 -2.44
CA LEU A 199 -3.55 34.99 -1.74
C LEU A 199 -2.29 34.80 -2.60
N ALA A 200 -2.10 33.60 -3.17
CA ALA A 200 -0.95 33.32 -4.03
C ALA A 200 -0.90 34.23 -5.27
N SER A 201 -2.06 34.52 -5.88
CA SER A 201 -2.14 35.43 -7.02
C SER A 201 -1.80 36.89 -6.63
N THR A 202 -2.29 37.33 -5.48
CA THR A 202 -2.02 38.67 -4.93
C THR A 202 -0.53 38.82 -4.55
N GLU A 203 0.06 37.81 -3.92
CA GLU A 203 1.49 37.80 -3.61
C GLU A 203 2.36 37.86 -4.86
N LEU A 204 2.00 37.11 -5.91
CA LEU A 204 2.71 37.15 -7.20
C LEU A 204 2.59 38.52 -7.88
N GLN A 205 1.44 39.15 -7.80
CA GLN A 205 1.25 40.49 -8.34
C GLN A 205 2.11 41.50 -7.54
N ARG A 206 2.10 41.43 -6.23
CA ARG A 206 2.91 42.26 -5.38
C ARG A 206 4.41 42.09 -5.62
N LEU A 207 4.85 40.84 -5.78
CA LEU A 207 6.24 40.54 -6.15
C LEU A 207 6.65 41.19 -7.47
N ARG A 208 5.76 41.21 -8.47
CA ARG A 208 6.01 41.86 -9.77
C ARG A 208 6.20 43.37 -9.60
N GLU A 209 5.33 44.01 -8.82
CA GLU A 209 5.42 45.45 -8.50
C GLU A 209 6.76 45.79 -7.80
N LEU A 210 7.15 45.00 -6.80
CA LEU A 210 8.41 45.18 -6.10
C LEU A 210 9.64 44.99 -6.98
N LEU A 211 9.57 44.08 -7.97
CA LEU A 211 10.65 43.88 -8.94
C LEU A 211 10.79 45.06 -9.93
N GLU A 212 9.74 45.89 -10.10
CA GLU A 212 9.82 47.10 -10.95
C GLU A 212 10.47 48.28 -10.21
N VAL A 213 10.50 48.28 -8.88
CA VAL A 213 11.17 49.29 -8.06
C VAL A 213 12.70 49.12 -8.06
N LEU A 214 13.21 47.92 -8.37
CA LEU A 214 14.60 47.59 -8.48
C LEU A 214 15.24 48.15 -9.77
N ASP A 215 16.56 48.35 -9.75
CA ASP A 215 17.31 48.67 -10.98
C ASP A 215 17.07 47.59 -12.07
N THR A 216 17.00 48.03 -13.31
CA THR A 216 16.70 47.13 -14.46
C THR A 216 17.66 45.96 -14.59
N ARG A 217 18.90 46.11 -14.18
CA ARG A 217 19.89 45.01 -14.13
C ARG A 217 19.64 44.02 -13.01
N GLU A 218 19.34 44.53 -11.81
CA GLU A 218 19.03 43.73 -10.61
C GLU A 218 17.75 42.92 -10.84
N SER A 219 16.68 43.57 -11.33
CA SER A 219 15.40 42.94 -11.67
C SER A 219 15.58 41.81 -12.69
N ARG A 220 16.34 42.01 -13.77
CA ARG A 220 16.59 40.98 -14.78
C ARG A 220 17.36 39.78 -14.22
N ILE A 221 18.36 40.03 -13.35
CA ILE A 221 19.11 38.92 -12.71
C ILE A 221 18.18 38.07 -11.86
N LEU A 222 17.33 38.68 -11.01
CA LEU A 222 16.39 37.95 -10.19
C LEU A 222 15.36 37.21 -11.04
N LYS A 223 14.79 37.85 -12.07
CA LYS A 223 13.82 37.20 -12.98
C LYS A 223 14.41 35.97 -13.66
N MET A 224 15.65 36.01 -14.13
CA MET A 224 16.30 34.83 -14.73
C MET A 224 16.76 33.81 -13.69
N ARG A 225 17.13 34.24 -12.50
CA ARG A 225 17.60 33.35 -11.44
C ARG A 225 16.45 32.45 -10.88
N TYR A 226 15.27 33.04 -10.75
CA TYR A 226 14.11 32.39 -10.19
C TYR A 226 13.07 31.94 -11.23
N GLY A 227 13.32 32.19 -12.52
CA GLY A 227 12.40 31.80 -13.60
C GLY A 227 11.07 32.57 -13.61
N LEU A 228 11.04 33.81 -13.05
CA LEU A 228 9.81 34.59 -12.87
C LEU A 228 9.17 35.10 -14.20
N THR A 229 9.85 34.93 -15.32
CA THR A 229 9.34 35.27 -16.65
C THR A 229 8.83 34.07 -17.46
N GLY A 230 8.57 32.93 -16.80
CA GLY A 230 8.10 31.72 -17.46
C GLY A 230 9.20 30.84 -18.08
N GLY A 231 10.47 31.15 -17.82
CA GLY A 231 11.60 30.31 -18.22
C GLY A 231 12.15 29.47 -17.06
N GLU A 232 12.97 28.47 -17.36
CA GLU A 232 13.65 27.67 -16.34
C GLU A 232 14.65 28.50 -15.50
N PRO A 233 14.77 28.24 -14.18
CA PRO A 233 15.70 28.91 -13.30
C PRO A 233 17.16 28.74 -13.77
N MET A 234 17.89 29.83 -13.92
CA MET A 234 19.26 29.81 -14.44
C MET A 234 20.30 29.80 -13.31
N THR A 235 21.47 29.18 -13.58
CA THR A 235 22.60 29.21 -12.66
C THR A 235 23.33 30.55 -12.72
N LEU A 236 23.99 30.99 -11.62
CA LEU A 236 24.76 32.23 -11.58
C LEU A 236 25.84 32.32 -12.67
N LYS A 237 26.43 31.17 -13.05
CA LYS A 237 27.40 31.05 -14.13
C LYS A 237 26.78 31.33 -15.51
N ALA A 238 25.58 30.82 -15.73
CA ALA A 238 24.84 31.01 -16.98
C ALA A 238 24.36 32.46 -17.13
N ILE A 239 23.89 33.07 -16.03
CA ILE A 239 23.52 34.49 -15.98
C ILE A 239 24.75 35.36 -16.23
N GLY A 240 25.89 35.05 -15.59
CA GLY A 240 27.16 35.78 -15.80
C GLY A 240 27.57 35.77 -17.27
N LYS A 241 27.48 34.66 -17.98
CA LYS A 241 27.76 34.58 -19.42
C LYS A 241 26.86 35.49 -20.25
N LYS A 242 25.55 35.60 -19.90
CA LYS A 242 24.60 36.46 -20.62
C LYS A 242 24.83 37.94 -20.41
N PHE A 243 25.33 38.33 -19.24
CA PHE A 243 25.60 39.74 -18.90
C PHE A 243 27.07 40.16 -19.08
N GLY A 244 27.95 39.24 -19.45
CA GLY A 244 29.40 39.55 -19.54
C GLY A 244 30.05 39.81 -18.18
N LEU A 245 29.48 39.18 -17.09
CA LEU A 245 29.92 39.38 -15.71
C LEU A 245 30.51 38.11 -15.13
N THR A 246 31.37 38.26 -14.11
CA THR A 246 31.85 37.11 -13.33
C THR A 246 30.73 36.53 -12.46
N ARG A 247 30.79 35.22 -12.15
CA ARG A 247 29.84 34.54 -11.25
C ARG A 247 29.69 35.27 -9.91
N GLU A 248 30.83 35.75 -9.35
CA GLU A 248 30.83 36.42 -8.06
C GLU A 248 30.15 37.79 -8.12
N ARG A 249 30.33 38.52 -9.23
CA ARG A 249 29.62 39.79 -9.42
C ARG A 249 28.13 39.64 -9.54
N VAL A 250 27.66 38.59 -10.21
CA VAL A 250 26.22 38.26 -10.26
C VAL A 250 25.70 37.89 -8.87
N ARG A 251 26.47 37.15 -8.06
CA ARG A 251 26.11 36.83 -6.68
C ARG A 251 25.97 38.06 -5.80
N GLN A 252 26.91 38.99 -5.92
CA GLN A 252 26.82 40.25 -5.18
C GLN A 252 25.59 41.07 -5.57
N MET A 253 25.28 41.16 -6.88
CA MET A 253 24.10 41.85 -7.36
C MET A 253 22.81 41.15 -6.91
N GLU A 254 22.75 39.81 -6.90
CA GLU A 254 21.62 39.04 -6.34
C GLU A 254 21.40 39.39 -4.86
N GLN A 255 22.47 39.39 -4.05
CA GLN A 255 22.38 39.73 -2.62
C GLN A 255 21.95 41.19 -2.39
N GLN A 256 22.50 42.15 -3.15
CA GLN A 256 22.09 43.54 -3.04
C GLN A 256 20.61 43.74 -3.40
N ALA A 257 20.15 43.09 -4.47
CA ALA A 257 18.76 43.17 -4.88
C ALA A 257 17.81 42.55 -3.85
N LEU A 258 18.15 41.37 -3.28
CA LEU A 258 17.38 40.75 -2.20
C LEU A 258 17.35 41.61 -0.94
N ALA A 259 18.45 42.20 -0.53
CA ALA A 259 18.51 43.11 0.61
C ALA A 259 17.64 44.36 0.42
N LYS A 260 17.61 44.95 -0.79
CA LYS A 260 16.70 46.05 -1.13
C LYS A 260 15.24 45.62 -1.04
N LEU A 261 14.87 44.46 -1.62
CA LEU A 261 13.51 43.94 -1.53
C LEU A 261 13.08 43.70 -0.07
N CYS A 262 13.93 43.06 0.73
CA CYS A 262 13.65 42.86 2.15
C CYS A 262 13.45 44.19 2.88
N SER A 263 14.28 45.23 2.62
CA SER A 263 14.12 46.54 3.27
C SER A 263 12.80 47.24 2.89
N ILE A 264 12.34 47.06 1.64
CA ILE A 264 11.06 47.61 1.18
C ILE A 264 9.89 46.85 1.86
N MET A 265 9.95 45.52 1.87
CA MET A 265 8.95 44.68 2.48
C MET A 265 8.84 44.90 4.01
N SER A 266 9.98 45.03 4.71
CA SER A 266 9.99 45.31 6.14
C SER A 266 9.35 46.67 6.49
N ARG A 267 9.52 47.67 5.60
CA ARG A 267 8.86 48.97 5.77
C ARG A 267 7.36 48.93 5.55
N GLU A 268 6.88 48.08 4.65
CA GLU A 268 5.45 47.97 4.32
C GLU A 268 4.69 47.07 5.30
N PHE A 269 5.30 46.01 5.75
CA PHE A 269 4.62 45.01 6.61
C PHE A 269 4.96 45.12 8.11
N GLY A 270 5.94 45.97 8.50
CA GLY A 270 6.31 46.16 9.90
C GLY A 270 6.99 44.95 10.55
N GLU A 271 7.35 43.91 9.77
CA GLU A 271 8.06 42.72 10.23
C GLU A 271 9.54 42.78 9.83
N GLU A 272 10.44 42.51 10.78
CA GLU A 272 11.87 42.30 10.48
C GLU A 272 12.06 40.97 9.74
N ILE A 273 12.26 41.02 8.43
CA ILE A 273 12.55 39.85 7.61
C ILE A 273 14.08 39.58 7.65
N ASP A 274 14.44 38.45 8.31
CA ASP A 274 15.85 38.01 8.41
C ASP A 274 16.35 37.43 7.08
N VAL A 275 17.19 38.22 6.39
CA VAL A 275 17.80 37.87 5.10
C VAL A 275 18.72 36.63 5.20
N GLU A 276 19.32 36.37 6.37
CA GLU A 276 20.17 35.19 6.58
C GLU A 276 19.38 33.89 6.60
N ARG A 277 18.11 33.89 7.03
CA ARG A 277 17.23 32.73 7.05
C ARG A 277 16.89 32.26 5.65
N ILE A 278 16.75 33.17 4.70
CA ILE A 278 16.48 32.87 3.29
C ILE A 278 17.67 32.14 2.64
N HIS A 279 18.90 32.43 3.05
CA HIS A 279 20.08 31.75 2.53
C HIS A 279 20.33 30.36 3.13
N ARG A 280 19.94 30.11 4.37
CA ARG A 280 20.11 28.80 5.06
C ARG A 280 19.09 27.76 4.63
N GLY A 281 17.92 28.16 4.12
CA GLY A 281 16.83 27.26 3.67
C GLY A 281 17.08 26.51 2.37
N ARG A 282 18.18 26.73 1.67
CA ARG A 282 18.53 26.02 0.43
C ARG A 282 19.13 24.63 0.68
N LYS A 283 18.36 23.67 1.20
CA LYS A 283 18.60 22.27 0.87
C LYS A 283 18.08 22.03 -0.56
N ARG A 284 18.95 21.42 -1.39
CA ARG A 284 18.72 21.08 -2.80
C ARG A 284 17.33 20.50 -3.01
N PRO A 285 16.60 20.86 -4.09
CA PRO A 285 15.45 20.09 -4.49
C PRO A 285 15.94 18.65 -4.74
N VAL A 286 15.28 17.70 -4.08
CA VAL A 286 15.41 16.28 -4.38
C VAL A 286 14.97 16.13 -5.82
N ALA A 287 15.88 15.68 -6.69
CA ALA A 287 15.52 15.25 -8.03
C ALA A 287 14.48 14.15 -7.88
N ALA A 288 13.31 14.35 -8.46
CA ALA A 288 12.35 13.30 -8.67
C ALA A 288 12.92 12.41 -9.79
N ASP A 289 13.33 11.19 -9.43
CA ASP A 289 13.45 10.07 -10.35
C ASP A 289 12.08 9.42 -10.55
#